data_3d7c1a8df27217131dd242a0b847fa82
#
_entry.id   3d7c1a8df27217131dd242a0b847fa82
#
_cell.length_a   1.000
_cell.length_b   1.000
_cell.length_c   1.000
_cell.angle_alpha   90.00
_cell.angle_beta   90.00
_cell.angle_gamma   90.00
#
_symmetry.space_group_name_H-M   'P 1'
#
loop_
_entity.id
_entity.type
_entity.pdbx_description
1 polymer ?
#
loop_
_entity_poly.entity_id
_entity_poly.type
_entity_poly.pdbx_seq_one_letter_code
_entity_poly.pdbx_strand_id
1 'polypeptide(L)'
;MPFAGLIAIRLSELPLSRKATRVGETPATLWLRRHSVPFTEHVYEYVERGGTAESAKQLGIDEHEIVKTLVMQDERAQPLIVLMHGDRQVSTRNLARQIGAKSVEPCEPGVAQRHSGYAVGGTSPFATRKAMPVWVEASVLELPRICINGGRRGFLVGLSPDVLTGMLGAKPVHCAL
;
A
#
# COMPACT_ATOMS: atom_id res chain seq x y z
N MET A 1 15.60 -63.59 9.40
CA MET A 1 16.03 -63.17 8.09
C MET A 1 14.81 -62.82 7.30
N PRO A 2 14.86 -61.84 6.54
CA PRO A 2 15.27 -60.45 6.52
C PRO A 2 14.44 -59.61 5.55
N PHE A 3 15.02 -58.60 5.18
CA PHE A 3 14.93 -57.67 4.05
C PHE A 3 14.07 -56.45 4.19
N ALA A 4 14.81 -55.44 4.47
CA ALA A 4 14.54 -54.06 4.21
C ALA A 4 14.02 -53.83 2.78
N GLY A 5 12.81 -53.31 2.67
CA GLY A 5 12.30 -52.69 1.47
C GLY A 5 12.59 -51.21 1.53
N LEU A 6 13.63 -50.78 0.86
CA LEU A 6 13.95 -49.39 0.64
C LEU A 6 12.90 -48.81 -0.30
N ILE A 7 11.94 -48.04 0.22
CA ILE A 7 11.02 -47.31 -0.61
C ILE A 7 11.78 -46.09 -1.13
N ALA A 8 12.22 -46.17 -2.37
CA ALA A 8 12.72 -45.03 -3.12
C ALA A 8 11.58 -44.06 -3.37
N ILE A 9 11.53 -42.99 -2.63
CA ILE A 9 10.65 -41.87 -2.89
C ILE A 9 11.17 -41.19 -4.18
N ARG A 10 10.38 -41.32 -5.26
CA ARG A 10 10.62 -40.61 -6.50
C ARG A 10 10.54 -39.11 -6.25
N LEU A 11 11.67 -38.43 -6.43
CA LEU A 11 11.84 -36.99 -6.40
C LEU A 11 11.28 -36.32 -7.69
N SER A 12 10.10 -36.67 -8.11
CA SER A 12 9.58 -36.18 -9.39
C SER A 12 8.15 -35.62 -9.34
N GLU A 13 7.76 -35.01 -8.22
CA GLU A 13 6.52 -34.19 -8.23
C GLU A 13 6.58 -33.09 -7.18
N LEU A 14 7.59 -32.22 -7.29
CA LEU A 14 7.44 -30.87 -6.78
C LEU A 14 6.69 -30.07 -7.84
N PRO A 15 5.54 -29.45 -7.50
CA PRO A 15 4.85 -28.60 -8.47
C PRO A 15 5.82 -27.47 -8.86
N LEU A 16 6.05 -27.38 -10.16
CA LEU A 16 6.80 -26.30 -10.78
C LEU A 16 6.32 -24.97 -10.20
N SER A 17 7.19 -24.32 -9.46
CA SER A 17 7.02 -22.95 -9.00
C SER A 17 6.37 -22.13 -10.11
N ARG A 18 5.15 -21.66 -9.89
CA ARG A 18 4.57 -20.59 -10.71
C ARG A 18 5.64 -19.51 -10.78
N LYS A 19 6.21 -19.27 -11.96
CA LYS A 19 7.06 -18.11 -12.21
C LYS A 19 6.29 -16.91 -11.70
N ALA A 20 6.71 -16.37 -10.56
CA ALA A 20 6.22 -15.11 -10.07
C ALA A 20 6.45 -14.11 -11.22
N THR A 21 5.37 -13.59 -11.78
CA THR A 21 5.45 -12.58 -12.82
C THR A 21 6.14 -11.39 -12.18
N ARG A 22 7.42 -11.16 -12.47
CA ARG A 22 8.13 -9.99 -11.97
C ARG A 22 7.40 -8.77 -12.51
N VAL A 23 6.84 -8.00 -11.62
CA VAL A 23 6.29 -6.70 -11.95
C VAL A 23 7.45 -5.81 -12.35
N GLY A 24 7.30 -5.12 -13.48
CA GLY A 24 8.30 -4.13 -13.91
C GLY A 24 8.50 -3.09 -12.80
N GLU A 25 9.71 -2.53 -12.73
CA GLU A 25 10.05 -1.51 -11.75
C GLU A 25 9.11 -0.31 -11.82
N THR A 26 8.71 0.19 -10.66
CA THR A 26 7.95 1.42 -10.50
C THR A 26 8.82 2.45 -9.77
N PRO A 27 8.49 3.75 -9.82
CA PRO A 27 9.18 4.74 -8.98
C PRO A 27 9.16 4.37 -7.50
N ALA A 28 8.05 3.79 -7.02
CA ALA A 28 7.92 3.34 -5.64
C ALA A 28 8.88 2.19 -5.30
N THR A 29 8.95 1.15 -6.13
CA THR A 29 9.85 0.01 -5.87
C THR A 29 11.32 0.40 -6.00
N LEU A 30 11.66 1.29 -6.93
CA LEU A 30 13.01 1.86 -7.02
C LEU A 30 13.38 2.64 -5.76
N TRP A 31 12.45 3.44 -5.25
CA TRP A 31 12.65 4.19 -4.02
C TRP A 31 12.89 3.25 -2.83
N LEU A 32 12.06 2.22 -2.66
CA LEU A 32 12.20 1.23 -1.60
C LEU A 32 13.55 0.52 -1.66
N ARG A 33 13.99 0.11 -2.84
CA ARG A 33 15.30 -0.54 -3.04
C ARG A 33 16.46 0.40 -2.71
N ARG A 34 16.41 1.65 -3.16
CA ARG A 34 17.44 2.66 -2.87
C ARG A 34 17.58 2.95 -1.38
N HIS A 35 16.50 2.83 -0.63
CA HIS A 35 16.49 3.00 0.82
C HIS A 35 16.68 1.69 1.59
N SER A 36 17.01 0.61 0.91
CA SER A 36 17.23 -0.72 1.51
C SER A 36 16.05 -1.22 2.34
N VAL A 37 14.83 -0.87 1.94
CA VAL A 37 13.59 -1.32 2.58
C VAL A 37 13.24 -2.72 2.10
N PRO A 38 13.16 -3.73 2.99
CA PRO A 38 12.66 -5.05 2.62
C PRO A 38 11.17 -4.97 2.29
N PHE A 39 10.76 -5.55 1.18
CA PHE A 39 9.35 -5.64 0.81
C PHE A 39 9.06 -6.90 0.00
N THR A 40 7.81 -7.32 0.00
CA THR A 40 7.29 -8.40 -0.84
C THR A 40 6.40 -7.82 -1.92
N GLU A 41 6.31 -8.50 -3.07
CA GLU A 41 5.49 -8.08 -4.20
C GLU A 41 4.22 -8.92 -4.28
N HIS A 42 3.08 -8.26 -4.48
CA HIS A 42 1.77 -8.90 -4.59
C HIS A 42 1.06 -8.37 -5.84
N VAL A 43 0.85 -9.24 -6.82
CA VAL A 43 0.19 -8.91 -8.07
C VAL A 43 -1.24 -9.47 -8.05
N TYR A 44 -2.20 -8.66 -8.45
CA TYR A 44 -3.60 -9.06 -8.60
C TYR A 44 -4.18 -8.45 -9.89
N GLU A 45 -5.29 -9.00 -10.34
CA GLU A 45 -5.99 -8.45 -11.50
C GLU A 45 -6.76 -7.19 -11.08
N TYR A 46 -6.41 -6.07 -11.70
CA TYR A 46 -7.08 -4.80 -11.41
C TYR A 46 -8.52 -4.82 -11.93
N VAL A 47 -9.46 -4.57 -11.05
CA VAL A 47 -10.87 -4.40 -11.37
C VAL A 47 -11.26 -2.94 -11.12
N GLU A 48 -11.80 -2.30 -12.15
CA GLU A 48 -12.24 -0.91 -12.02
C GLU A 48 -13.29 -0.77 -10.92
N ARG A 49 -13.09 0.16 -9.99
CA ARG A 49 -13.92 0.36 -8.79
C ARG A 49 -13.94 -0.80 -7.81
N GLY A 50 -13.09 -1.81 -7.99
CA GLY A 50 -12.98 -2.93 -7.05
C GLY A 50 -12.42 -2.54 -5.69
N GLY A 51 -11.60 -1.50 -5.64
CA GLY A 51 -11.02 -0.99 -4.41
C GLY A 51 -10.12 -2.00 -3.69
N THR A 52 -9.90 -1.75 -2.41
CA THR A 52 -9.09 -2.62 -1.56
C THR A 52 -9.79 -3.95 -1.24
N ALA A 53 -11.12 -3.98 -1.23
CA ALA A 53 -11.89 -5.20 -1.03
C ALA A 53 -11.59 -6.25 -2.12
N GLU A 54 -11.48 -5.84 -3.37
CA GLU A 54 -11.17 -6.75 -4.47
C GLU A 54 -9.73 -7.28 -4.38
N SER A 55 -8.77 -6.41 -4.10
CA SER A 55 -7.38 -6.85 -3.92
C SER A 55 -7.21 -7.77 -2.70
N ALA A 56 -7.90 -7.48 -1.60
CA ALA A 56 -7.92 -8.33 -0.41
C ALA A 56 -8.43 -9.75 -0.72
N LYS A 57 -9.55 -9.81 -1.43
CA LYS A 57 -10.17 -11.08 -1.87
C LYS A 57 -9.23 -11.89 -2.74
N GLN A 58 -8.65 -11.29 -3.77
CA GLN A 58 -7.78 -12.00 -4.72
C GLN A 58 -6.47 -12.48 -4.07
N LEU A 59 -5.91 -11.69 -3.15
CA LEU A 59 -4.63 -12.00 -2.51
C LEU A 59 -4.78 -12.83 -1.23
N GLY A 60 -5.99 -13.00 -0.72
CA GLY A 60 -6.23 -13.68 0.55
C GLY A 60 -5.64 -12.92 1.75
N ILE A 61 -5.66 -11.60 1.71
CA ILE A 61 -5.15 -10.69 2.74
C ILE A 61 -6.34 -10.01 3.41
N ASP A 62 -6.25 -9.75 4.71
CA ASP A 62 -7.25 -8.95 5.41
C ASP A 62 -7.27 -7.52 4.84
N GLU A 63 -8.43 -7.02 4.45
CA GLU A 63 -8.57 -5.66 3.91
C GLU A 63 -8.10 -4.59 4.91
N HIS A 64 -8.18 -4.89 6.20
CA HIS A 64 -7.68 -4.01 7.27
C HIS A 64 -6.16 -3.81 7.20
N GLU A 65 -5.41 -4.80 6.69
CA GLU A 65 -3.96 -4.72 6.52
C GLU A 65 -3.55 -4.02 5.21
N ILE A 66 -4.50 -3.79 4.30
CA ILE A 66 -4.25 -3.03 3.08
C ILE A 66 -4.42 -1.55 3.37
N VAL A 67 -3.41 -0.77 3.04
CA VAL A 67 -3.38 0.67 3.29
C VAL A 67 -3.64 1.45 2.01
N LYS A 68 -4.67 2.28 2.03
CA LYS A 68 -4.99 3.22 0.95
C LYS A 68 -4.09 4.44 1.02
N THR A 69 -3.60 4.88 -0.12
CA THR A 69 -2.91 6.16 -0.27
C THR A 69 -3.86 7.18 -0.89
N LEU A 70 -4.31 8.12 -0.11
CA LEU A 70 -5.28 9.15 -0.51
C LEU A 70 -4.59 10.50 -0.66
N VAL A 71 -4.65 11.08 -1.86
CA VAL A 71 -4.16 12.44 -2.09
C VAL A 71 -5.32 13.40 -1.83
N MET A 72 -5.15 14.24 -0.85
CA MET A 72 -6.14 15.19 -0.38
C MET A 72 -5.57 16.61 -0.42
N GLN A 73 -6.39 17.60 -0.17
CA GLN A 73 -5.97 19.01 -0.10
C GLN A 73 -6.68 19.73 1.03
N ASP A 74 -6.03 20.75 1.56
CA ASP A 74 -6.63 21.66 2.53
C ASP A 74 -7.43 22.79 1.86
N GLU A 75 -7.99 23.71 2.66
CA GLU A 75 -8.75 24.86 2.18
C GLU A 75 -7.96 25.84 1.31
N ARG A 76 -6.63 25.71 1.28
CA ARG A 76 -5.72 26.52 0.44
C ARG A 76 -5.25 25.74 -0.79
N ALA A 77 -5.88 24.61 -1.08
CA ALA A 77 -5.48 23.69 -2.13
C ALA A 77 -4.03 23.16 -1.96
N GLN A 78 -3.52 23.12 -0.74
CA GLN A 78 -2.23 22.50 -0.46
C GLN A 78 -2.40 21.00 -0.36
N PRO A 79 -1.69 20.20 -1.16
CA PRO A 79 -1.86 18.76 -1.17
C PRO A 79 -1.21 18.10 0.03
N LEU A 80 -1.82 17.01 0.47
CA LEU A 80 -1.33 16.13 1.51
C LEU A 80 -1.69 14.69 1.19
N ILE A 81 -0.99 13.75 1.82
CA ILE A 81 -1.29 12.32 1.73
C ILE A 81 -1.87 11.85 3.05
N VAL A 82 -2.91 11.03 2.97
CA VAL A 82 -3.49 10.31 4.10
C VAL A 82 -3.40 8.81 3.83
N LEU A 83 -2.82 8.08 4.77
CA LEU A 83 -2.71 6.63 4.74
C LEU A 83 -3.77 6.05 5.69
N MET A 84 -4.66 5.24 5.15
CA MET A 84 -5.83 4.71 5.85
C MET A 84 -6.02 3.22 5.56
N HIS A 85 -6.55 2.47 6.53
CA HIS A 85 -6.97 1.08 6.31
C HIS A 85 -7.92 0.94 5.12
N GLY A 86 -7.81 -0.15 4.38
CA GLY A 86 -8.66 -0.43 3.24
C GLY A 86 -10.14 -0.44 3.57
N ASP A 87 -10.50 -1.06 4.68
CA ASP A 87 -11.88 -1.22 5.18
C ASP A 87 -12.44 0.00 5.92
N ARG A 88 -11.68 1.09 6.04
CA ARG A 88 -12.08 2.30 6.77
C ARG A 88 -12.13 3.52 5.86
N GLN A 89 -12.89 4.51 6.28
CA GLN A 89 -12.98 5.80 5.62
C GLN A 89 -12.32 6.90 6.45
N VAL A 90 -11.92 7.99 5.81
CA VAL A 90 -11.33 9.14 6.48
C VAL A 90 -12.43 10.10 6.95
N SER A 91 -12.45 10.39 8.25
CA SER A 91 -13.15 11.55 8.76
C SER A 91 -12.36 12.82 8.41
N THR A 92 -12.76 13.50 7.36
CA THR A 92 -12.10 14.74 6.92
C THR A 92 -12.17 15.82 7.98
N ARG A 93 -13.24 15.87 8.75
CA ARG A 93 -13.41 16.79 9.88
C ARG A 93 -12.40 16.53 11.00
N ASN A 94 -12.23 15.26 11.40
CA ASN A 94 -11.26 14.90 12.44
C ASN A 94 -9.83 15.13 11.96
N LEU A 95 -9.56 14.79 10.71
CA LEU A 95 -8.26 15.03 10.10
C LEU A 95 -7.94 16.53 10.09
N ALA A 96 -8.81 17.37 9.54
CA ALA A 96 -8.61 18.82 9.48
C ALA A 96 -8.29 19.41 10.86
N ARG A 97 -9.08 19.03 11.88
CA ARG A 97 -8.85 19.49 13.25
C ARG A 97 -7.46 19.12 13.80
N GLN A 98 -7.00 17.91 13.54
CA GLN A 98 -5.72 17.42 14.07
C GLN A 98 -4.52 18.01 13.34
N ILE A 99 -4.65 18.32 12.05
CA ILE A 99 -3.56 18.92 11.26
C ILE A 99 -3.56 20.44 11.27
N GLY A 100 -4.55 21.07 11.91
CA GLY A 100 -4.68 22.53 11.98
C GLY A 100 -5.20 23.18 10.70
N ALA A 101 -5.92 22.44 9.86
CA ALA A 101 -6.58 22.94 8.67
C ALA A 101 -8.04 23.33 8.97
N LYS A 102 -8.62 24.22 8.18
CA LYS A 102 -10.04 24.56 8.27
C LYS A 102 -10.90 23.46 7.68
N SER A 103 -10.47 22.90 6.58
CA SER A 103 -11.12 21.77 5.92
C SER A 103 -10.08 20.91 5.17
N VAL A 104 -10.44 19.67 4.93
CA VAL A 104 -9.69 18.74 4.07
C VAL A 104 -10.67 18.02 3.18
N GLU A 105 -10.34 17.87 1.93
CA GLU A 105 -11.14 17.15 0.94
C GLU A 105 -10.26 16.32 0.01
N PRO A 106 -10.78 15.25 -0.61
CA PRO A 106 -10.06 14.54 -1.66
C PRO A 106 -9.73 15.47 -2.83
N CYS A 107 -8.53 15.35 -3.39
CA CYS A 107 -8.20 15.99 -4.65
C CYS A 107 -9.00 15.38 -5.81
N GLU A 108 -9.37 16.19 -6.79
CA GLU A 108 -9.84 15.70 -8.07
C GLU A 108 -8.80 14.73 -8.68
N PRO A 109 -9.24 13.65 -9.38
CA PRO A 109 -8.34 12.63 -9.91
C PRO A 109 -7.15 13.17 -10.71
N GLY A 110 -7.38 14.14 -11.59
CA GLY A 110 -6.32 14.78 -12.39
C GLY A 110 -5.32 15.58 -11.54
N VAL A 111 -5.78 16.20 -10.47
CA VAL A 111 -4.94 16.94 -9.52
C VAL A 111 -4.09 15.96 -8.70
N ALA A 112 -4.71 14.90 -8.19
CA ALA A 112 -4.03 13.85 -7.46
C ALA A 112 -2.92 13.21 -8.30
N GLN A 113 -3.20 12.91 -9.57
CA GLN A 113 -2.23 12.34 -10.49
C GLN A 113 -1.05 13.30 -10.78
N ARG A 114 -1.31 14.58 -10.94
CA ARG A 114 -0.23 15.56 -11.14
C ARG A 114 0.69 15.68 -9.94
N HIS A 115 0.15 15.64 -8.73
CA HIS A 115 0.94 15.72 -7.50
C HIS A 115 1.69 14.43 -7.19
N SER A 116 1.03 13.29 -7.30
CA SER A 116 1.62 12.00 -6.97
C SER A 116 2.54 11.44 -8.05
N GLY A 117 2.21 11.69 -9.31
CA GLY A 117 2.86 11.05 -10.46
C GLY A 117 2.33 9.64 -10.74
N TYR A 118 1.29 9.21 -10.06
CA TYR A 118 0.67 7.89 -10.20
C TYR A 118 -0.76 7.99 -10.72
N ALA A 119 -1.18 7.01 -11.50
CA ALA A 119 -2.57 6.91 -11.92
C ALA A 119 -3.48 6.57 -10.72
N VAL A 120 -4.72 7.06 -10.74
CA VAL A 120 -5.73 6.69 -9.74
C VAL A 120 -5.91 5.17 -9.73
N GLY A 121 -5.95 4.59 -8.54
CA GLY A 121 -5.94 3.13 -8.32
C GLY A 121 -4.53 2.52 -8.27
N GLY A 122 -3.50 3.29 -8.58
CA GLY A 122 -2.09 2.89 -8.51
C GLY A 122 -1.22 3.88 -7.74
N THR A 123 -1.81 4.68 -6.86
CA THR A 123 -1.10 5.72 -6.09
C THR A 123 -0.32 5.12 -4.94
N SER A 124 0.99 5.37 -4.92
CA SER A 124 1.90 5.02 -3.84
C SER A 124 2.33 6.28 -3.08
N PRO A 125 2.61 6.19 -1.76
CA PRO A 125 3.16 7.31 -1.01
C PRO A 125 4.68 7.47 -1.24
N PHE A 126 5.32 6.49 -1.86
CA PHE A 126 6.76 6.51 -2.12
C PHE A 126 7.09 7.18 -3.46
N ALA A 127 8.13 8.00 -3.49
CA ALA A 127 8.62 8.67 -4.69
C ALA A 127 7.54 9.49 -5.41
N THR A 128 6.72 10.23 -4.69
CA THR A 128 5.74 11.13 -5.29
C THR A 128 6.43 12.28 -6.02
N ARG A 129 5.82 12.74 -7.11
CA ARG A 129 6.37 13.83 -7.94
C ARG A 129 6.51 15.13 -7.14
N LYS A 130 5.50 15.47 -6.35
CA LYS A 130 5.53 16.60 -5.42
C LYS A 130 5.76 16.11 -4.00
N ALA A 131 6.65 16.75 -3.26
CA ALA A 131 6.77 16.50 -1.82
C ALA A 131 5.49 16.98 -1.13
N MET A 132 4.85 16.09 -0.38
CA MET A 132 3.61 16.35 0.33
C MET A 132 3.73 15.88 1.77
N PRO A 133 3.12 16.57 2.75
CA PRO A 133 2.99 16.03 4.09
C PRO A 133 2.25 14.71 4.06
N VAL A 134 2.70 13.74 4.85
CA VAL A 134 2.07 12.41 4.96
C VAL A 134 1.51 12.24 6.37
N TRP A 135 0.24 11.90 6.43
CA TRP A 135 -0.49 11.57 7.64
C TRP A 135 -0.93 10.12 7.60
N VAL A 136 -0.86 9.43 8.71
CA VAL A 136 -1.23 8.02 8.80
C VAL A 136 -2.21 7.81 9.96
N GLU A 137 -3.27 7.06 9.70
CA GLU A 137 -4.15 6.60 10.77
C GLU A 137 -3.33 5.80 11.79
N ALA A 138 -3.37 6.21 13.06
CA ALA A 138 -2.50 5.67 14.10
C ALA A 138 -2.59 4.15 14.23
N SER A 139 -3.77 3.56 14.06
CA SER A 139 -3.98 2.12 14.13
C SER A 139 -3.28 1.32 13.02
N VAL A 140 -2.95 1.96 11.89
CA VAL A 140 -2.12 1.34 10.85
C VAL A 140 -0.73 0.99 11.37
N LEU A 141 -0.18 1.82 12.24
CA LEU A 141 1.15 1.63 12.81
C LEU A 141 1.21 0.50 13.84
N GLU A 142 0.06 0.05 14.33
CA GLU A 142 -0.04 -1.07 15.29
C GLU A 142 -0.01 -2.45 14.60
N LEU A 143 -0.17 -2.48 13.28
CA LEU A 143 -0.14 -3.72 12.50
C LEU A 143 1.28 -4.28 12.40
N PRO A 144 1.45 -5.61 12.46
CA PRO A 144 2.78 -6.22 12.29
C PRO A 144 3.31 -6.07 10.86
N ARG A 145 2.39 -5.93 9.89
CA ARG A 145 2.68 -5.81 8.46
C ARG A 145 1.54 -5.10 7.76
N ILE A 146 1.86 -4.39 6.71
CA ILE A 146 0.89 -3.74 5.82
C ILE A 146 1.15 -4.10 4.37
N CYS A 147 0.12 -4.01 3.55
CA CYS A 147 0.21 -4.03 2.10
C CYS A 147 -0.24 -2.66 1.57
N ILE A 148 0.57 -2.04 0.74
CA ILE A 148 0.31 -0.70 0.21
C ILE A 148 0.63 -0.67 -1.29
N ASN A 149 0.01 0.23 -2.05
CA ASN A 149 0.21 0.26 -3.48
C ASN A 149 1.67 0.49 -3.86
N GLY A 150 2.17 -0.34 -4.74
CA GLY A 150 3.54 -0.32 -5.24
C GLY A 150 3.77 0.63 -6.43
N GLY A 151 2.82 1.52 -6.75
CA GLY A 151 2.95 2.51 -7.82
C GLY A 151 2.36 2.10 -9.16
N ARG A 152 1.50 1.09 -9.17
CA ARG A 152 0.78 0.62 -10.36
C ARG A 152 -0.54 -0.05 -9.97
N ARG A 153 -1.54 0.05 -10.84
CA ARG A 153 -2.78 -0.72 -10.70
C ARG A 153 -2.47 -2.22 -10.67
N GLY A 154 -3.13 -2.96 -9.79
CA GLY A 154 -2.93 -4.41 -9.66
C GLY A 154 -1.63 -4.82 -8.98
N PHE A 155 -1.02 -3.92 -8.21
CA PHE A 155 0.27 -4.17 -7.57
C PHE A 155 0.37 -3.57 -6.17
N LEU A 156 0.54 -4.42 -5.17
CA LEU A 156 0.82 -4.02 -3.79
C LEU A 156 2.23 -4.47 -3.38
N VAL A 157 2.81 -3.76 -2.44
CA VAL A 157 4.02 -4.15 -1.73
C VAL A 157 3.71 -4.39 -0.26
N GLY A 158 4.20 -5.49 0.29
CA GLY A 158 4.09 -5.81 1.70
C GLY A 158 5.35 -5.36 2.43
N LEU A 159 5.21 -4.61 3.52
CA LEU A 159 6.33 -4.08 4.29
C LEU A 159 5.92 -3.78 5.74
N SER A 160 6.91 -3.46 6.58
CA SER A 160 6.68 -3.00 7.94
C SER A 160 6.06 -1.61 7.96
N PRO A 161 5.04 -1.34 8.78
CA PRO A 161 4.49 0.01 8.95
C PRO A 161 5.51 1.03 9.47
N ASP A 162 6.59 0.62 10.12
CA ASP A 162 7.65 1.50 10.60
C ASP A 162 8.31 2.31 9.47
N VAL A 163 8.25 1.82 8.24
CA VAL A 163 8.74 2.54 7.06
C VAL A 163 7.98 3.85 6.84
N LEU A 164 6.69 3.89 7.18
CA LEU A 164 5.85 5.07 6.99
C LEU A 164 6.29 6.24 7.88
N THR A 165 6.61 5.97 9.14
CA THR A 165 7.07 6.99 10.09
C THR A 165 8.57 7.25 9.96
N GLY A 166 9.37 6.20 9.88
CA GLY A 166 10.83 6.31 9.89
C GLY A 166 11.43 6.87 8.59
N MET A 167 10.81 6.61 7.45
CA MET A 167 11.36 6.97 6.13
C MET A 167 10.53 8.00 5.38
N LEU A 168 9.19 7.94 5.44
CA LEU A 168 8.33 8.96 4.85
C LEU A 168 8.07 10.15 5.76
N GLY A 169 8.39 10.04 7.04
CA GLY A 169 8.06 11.06 8.02
C GLY A 169 6.55 11.20 8.25
N ALA A 170 5.79 10.14 8.03
CA ALA A 170 4.34 10.14 8.27
C ALA A 170 4.03 10.43 9.74
N LYS A 171 3.09 11.32 9.96
CA LYS A 171 2.64 11.71 11.30
C LYS A 171 1.34 10.99 11.63
N PRO A 172 1.22 10.37 12.83
CA PRO A 172 0.00 9.67 13.22
C PRO A 172 -1.16 10.64 13.50
N VAL A 173 -2.35 10.24 13.08
CA VAL A 173 -3.63 10.93 13.33
C VAL A 173 -4.70 9.90 13.64
N HIS A 174 -5.79 10.33 14.26
CA HIS A 174 -6.96 9.50 14.57
C HIS A 174 -8.15 9.99 13.74
N CYS A 175 -8.29 9.49 12.54
CA CYS A 175 -9.31 9.95 11.60
C CYS A 175 -10.12 8.84 10.91
N ALA A 176 -9.99 7.60 11.36
CA ALA A 176 -10.80 6.49 10.85
C ALA A 176 -12.28 6.62 11.26
N LEU A 177 -13.18 6.26 10.31
CA LEU A 177 -14.61 6.05 10.51
C LEU A 177 -14.94 4.58 10.41
#